data_f6d5e0ab5681d0fa49920e399073ec33
#
_entry.id   f6d5e0ab5681d0fa49920e399073ec33
#
_cell.length_a   1.000
_cell.length_b   1.000
_cell.length_c   1.000
_cell.angle_alpha   90.00
_cell.angle_beta   90.00
_cell.angle_gamma   90.00
#
_symmetry.space_group_name_H-M   'P 1'
#
loop_
_entity.id
_entity.type
_entity.pdbx_description
1 polymer ?
#
loop_
_entity_poly.entity_id
_entity_poly.type
_entity_poly.pdbx_seq_one_letter_code
_entity_poly.pdbx_strand_id
1 'polypeptide(L)'
;MKLLKGYYAYLAVSGGLVLNLAVQSNWMLRIVAFALVSAGALSVQSASRWYTRASIAADVYMAFSLVLGPAVIPPGLLRIALEYASLVPLLLTGCMLLMGVKDQMRRIEHSALPEWVLLVVWSAGYILTLLAAPGWLNDFLFSNVVTLANTCISIGTVALIVEMVRA
;
A
#
# COMPACT_ATOMS: atom_id res chain seq x y z
N MET A 1 -9.26 17.83 -21.06
CA MET A 1 -9.59 16.41 -20.90
C MET A 1 -8.51 15.55 -20.27
N LYS A 2 -7.21 15.76 -20.52
CA LYS A 2 -6.10 15.01 -19.90
C LYS A 2 -5.95 15.26 -18.39
N LEU A 3 -6.13 16.50 -17.92
CA LEU A 3 -6.05 16.90 -16.50
C LEU A 3 -7.13 16.23 -15.65
N LEU A 4 -8.38 16.15 -16.16
CA LEU A 4 -9.48 15.47 -15.47
C LEU A 4 -9.25 13.97 -15.32
N LYS A 5 -8.63 13.31 -16.32
CA LYS A 5 -8.28 11.88 -16.21
C LYS A 5 -7.22 11.63 -15.12
N GLY A 6 -6.25 12.54 -14.97
CA GLY A 6 -5.25 12.45 -13.89
C GLY A 6 -5.90 12.55 -12.51
N TYR A 7 -6.78 13.51 -12.30
CA TYR A 7 -7.47 13.71 -11.03
C TYR A 7 -8.28 12.48 -10.58
N TYR A 8 -9.07 11.89 -11.49
CA TYR A 8 -9.83 10.66 -11.16
C TYR A 8 -8.92 9.46 -10.88
N ALA A 9 -7.77 9.38 -11.55
CA ALA A 9 -6.79 8.33 -11.30
C ALA A 9 -6.22 8.43 -9.88
N TYR A 10 -5.84 9.63 -9.44
CA TYR A 10 -5.35 9.85 -8.08
C TYR A 10 -6.42 9.65 -7.02
N LEU A 11 -7.68 10.04 -7.30
CA LEU A 11 -8.80 9.72 -6.44
C LEU A 11 -9.00 8.21 -6.29
N ALA A 12 -8.87 7.44 -7.38
CA ALA A 12 -8.99 5.99 -7.33
C ALA A 12 -7.88 5.36 -6.48
N VAL A 13 -6.62 5.78 -6.67
CA VAL A 13 -5.49 5.30 -5.85
C VAL A 13 -5.70 5.66 -4.38
N SER A 14 -6.00 6.93 -4.10
CA SER A 14 -6.20 7.41 -2.73
C SER A 14 -7.38 6.72 -2.05
N GLY A 15 -8.50 6.59 -2.76
CA GLY A 15 -9.68 5.87 -2.28
C GLY A 15 -9.40 4.39 -1.99
N GLY A 16 -8.63 3.73 -2.86
CA GLY A 16 -8.19 2.36 -2.64
C GLY A 16 -7.29 2.22 -1.41
N LEU A 17 -6.33 3.11 -1.22
CA LEU A 17 -5.45 3.10 -0.05
C LEU A 17 -6.22 3.36 1.26
N VAL A 18 -7.16 4.32 1.27
CA VAL A 18 -8.03 4.58 2.43
C VAL A 18 -8.92 3.38 2.71
N LEU A 19 -9.52 2.80 1.68
CA LEU A 19 -10.35 1.61 1.83
C LEU A 19 -9.55 0.44 2.41
N ASN A 20 -8.32 0.22 1.96
CA ASN A 20 -7.45 -0.81 2.51
C ASN A 20 -7.15 -0.60 4.01
N LEU A 21 -6.95 0.65 4.45
CA LEU A 21 -6.77 0.97 5.87
C LEU A 21 -8.03 0.70 6.69
N ALA A 22 -9.20 1.06 6.15
CA ALA A 22 -10.48 0.94 6.86
C ALA A 22 -10.94 -0.52 7.01
N VAL A 23 -10.53 -1.42 6.12
CA VAL A 23 -11.13 -2.75 5.96
C VAL A 23 -10.09 -3.88 6.00
N GLN A 24 -9.22 -3.84 7.02
CA GLN A 24 -8.13 -4.82 7.15
C GLN A 24 -8.61 -6.28 7.32
N SER A 25 -9.81 -6.51 7.84
CA SER A 25 -10.34 -7.85 8.11
C SER A 25 -11.12 -8.48 6.96
N ASN A 26 -11.57 -7.70 5.96
CA ASN A 26 -12.40 -8.20 4.86
C ASN A 26 -11.60 -8.34 3.56
N TRP A 27 -11.31 -9.58 3.19
CA TRP A 27 -10.52 -9.90 2.00
C TRP A 27 -11.16 -9.42 0.68
N MET A 28 -12.51 -9.44 0.55
CA MET A 28 -13.20 -8.96 -0.65
C MET A 28 -12.96 -7.45 -0.84
N LEU A 29 -13.08 -6.68 0.23
CA LEU A 29 -12.86 -5.24 0.18
C LEU A 29 -11.40 -4.87 -0.04
N ARG A 30 -10.45 -5.71 0.41
CA ARG A 30 -9.03 -5.55 0.02
C ARG A 30 -8.83 -5.70 -1.48
N ILE A 31 -9.49 -6.67 -2.11
CA ILE A 31 -9.42 -6.85 -3.57
C ILE A 31 -9.95 -5.60 -4.28
N VAL A 32 -11.12 -5.10 -3.86
CA VAL A 32 -11.69 -3.87 -4.41
C VAL A 32 -10.75 -2.68 -4.21
N ALA A 33 -10.16 -2.54 -3.02
CA ALA A 33 -9.20 -1.50 -2.70
C ALA A 33 -8.00 -1.51 -3.66
N PHE A 34 -7.39 -2.68 -3.86
CA PHE A 34 -6.22 -2.81 -4.72
C PHE A 34 -6.56 -2.81 -6.22
N ALA A 35 -7.77 -3.20 -6.61
CA ALA A 35 -8.27 -2.98 -7.96
C ALA A 35 -8.38 -1.49 -8.29
N LEU A 36 -8.83 -0.67 -7.34
CA LEU A 36 -8.84 0.80 -7.48
C LEU A 36 -7.42 1.38 -7.57
N VAL A 37 -6.50 0.89 -6.74
CA VAL A 37 -5.08 1.30 -6.80
C VAL A 37 -4.47 0.95 -8.15
N SER A 38 -4.66 -0.30 -8.62
CA SER A 38 -4.13 -0.77 -9.90
C SER A 38 -4.69 0.02 -11.07
N ALA A 39 -6.02 0.16 -11.16
CA ALA A 39 -6.68 0.91 -12.22
C ALA A 39 -6.27 2.39 -12.23
N GLY A 40 -6.18 3.02 -11.07
CA GLY A 40 -5.71 4.39 -10.92
C GLY A 40 -4.26 4.56 -11.37
N ALA A 41 -3.36 3.68 -10.92
CA ALA A 41 -1.95 3.69 -11.32
C ALA A 41 -1.77 3.48 -12.84
N LEU A 42 -2.52 2.54 -13.45
CA LEU A 42 -2.51 2.36 -14.90
C LEU A 42 -3.01 3.59 -15.67
N SER A 43 -3.97 4.32 -15.12
CA SER A 43 -4.52 5.51 -15.77
C SER A 43 -3.50 6.66 -15.87
N VAL A 44 -2.49 6.69 -15.00
CA VAL A 44 -1.40 7.67 -14.98
C VAL A 44 -0.04 7.09 -15.39
N GLN A 45 0.00 5.89 -15.95
CA GLN A 45 1.23 5.22 -16.37
C GLN A 45 2.10 6.03 -17.35
N SER A 46 1.47 6.90 -18.15
CA SER A 46 2.19 7.80 -19.08
C SER A 46 3.03 8.88 -18.38
N ALA A 47 2.75 9.16 -17.10
CA ALA A 47 3.46 10.14 -16.31
C ALA A 47 4.78 9.58 -15.74
N SER A 48 4.79 8.31 -15.33
CA SER A 48 5.99 7.63 -14.86
C SER A 48 5.84 6.10 -14.99
N ARG A 49 6.93 5.43 -15.40
CA ARG A 49 7.01 3.95 -15.44
C ARG A 49 6.80 3.28 -14.07
N TRP A 50 6.97 4.02 -13.00
CA TRP A 50 6.77 3.51 -11.66
C TRP A 50 5.30 3.19 -11.38
N TYR A 51 4.36 3.91 -11.98
CA TYR A 51 2.93 3.61 -11.86
C TYR A 51 2.55 2.28 -12.51
N THR A 52 3.15 1.93 -13.65
CA THR A 52 2.95 0.59 -14.24
C THR A 52 3.45 -0.52 -13.31
N ARG A 53 4.61 -0.31 -12.68
CA ARG A 53 5.16 -1.27 -11.71
C ARG A 53 4.30 -1.37 -10.46
N ALA A 54 3.79 -0.24 -9.97
CA ALA A 54 2.87 -0.20 -8.83
C ALA A 54 1.58 -0.98 -9.11
N SER A 55 1.02 -0.85 -10.31
CA SER A 55 -0.13 -1.62 -10.74
C SER A 55 0.15 -3.12 -10.73
N ILE A 56 1.28 -3.56 -11.30
CA ILE A 56 1.65 -4.99 -11.28
C ILE A 56 1.79 -5.50 -9.84
N ALA A 57 2.43 -4.74 -8.96
CA ALA A 57 2.56 -5.12 -7.55
C ALA A 57 1.20 -5.20 -6.83
N ALA A 58 0.28 -4.27 -7.14
CA ALA A 58 -1.09 -4.28 -6.64
C ALA A 58 -1.86 -5.52 -7.13
N ASP A 59 -1.71 -5.89 -8.40
CA ASP A 59 -2.34 -7.09 -8.97
C ASP A 59 -1.81 -8.38 -8.32
N VAL A 60 -0.50 -8.45 -8.05
CA VAL A 60 0.10 -9.56 -7.30
C VAL A 60 -0.47 -9.64 -5.88
N TYR A 61 -0.62 -8.51 -5.19
CA TYR A 61 -1.24 -8.49 -3.87
C TYR A 61 -2.72 -8.93 -3.90
N MET A 62 -3.48 -8.54 -4.92
CA MET A 62 -4.84 -9.03 -5.14
C MET A 62 -4.88 -10.56 -5.31
N ALA A 63 -3.95 -11.13 -6.08
CA ALA A 63 -3.84 -12.57 -6.25
C ALA A 63 -3.59 -13.28 -4.91
N PHE A 64 -2.70 -12.77 -4.06
CA PHE A 64 -2.52 -13.29 -2.70
C PHE A 64 -3.81 -13.17 -1.87
N SER A 65 -4.53 -12.05 -1.96
CA SER A 65 -5.77 -11.84 -1.22
C SER A 65 -6.88 -12.79 -1.67
N LEU A 66 -6.93 -13.15 -2.96
CA LEU A 66 -7.84 -14.16 -3.50
C LEU A 66 -7.53 -15.57 -2.97
N VAL A 67 -6.26 -15.92 -2.86
CA VAL A 67 -5.84 -17.25 -2.39
C VAL A 67 -6.02 -17.39 -0.88
N LEU A 68 -5.74 -16.34 -0.11
CA LEU A 68 -5.80 -16.33 1.35
C LEU A 68 -7.23 -16.09 1.89
N GLY A 69 -8.05 -15.35 1.15
CA GLY A 69 -9.37 -14.90 1.60
C GLY A 69 -10.41 -16.01 1.77
N PRO A 70 -10.64 -16.88 0.76
CA PRO A 70 -11.71 -17.87 0.80
C PRO A 70 -11.46 -19.07 1.73
N ALA A 71 -10.49 -19.02 2.64
CA ALA A 71 -10.10 -20.14 3.50
C ALA A 71 -9.76 -21.45 2.72
N VAL A 72 -9.34 -21.30 1.48
CA VAL A 72 -8.93 -22.44 0.63
C VAL A 72 -7.69 -23.13 1.21
N ILE A 73 -6.84 -22.34 1.89
CA ILE A 73 -5.65 -22.84 2.57
C ILE A 73 -5.97 -23.03 4.04
N PRO A 74 -5.87 -24.27 4.57
CA PRO A 74 -6.11 -24.54 5.96
C PRO A 74 -5.11 -23.77 6.85
N PRO A 75 -5.49 -23.48 8.11
CA PRO A 75 -4.59 -22.86 9.06
C PRO A 75 -3.35 -23.75 9.27
N GLY A 76 -2.17 -23.15 9.14
CA GLY A 76 -0.89 -23.83 9.25
C GLY A 76 0.28 -22.99 8.78
N LEU A 77 1.45 -23.57 8.81
CA LEU A 77 2.71 -22.89 8.50
C LEU A 77 2.70 -22.29 7.07
N LEU A 78 2.09 -22.99 6.11
CA LEU A 78 1.96 -22.52 4.74
C LEU A 78 1.12 -21.25 4.65
N ARG A 79 0.00 -21.19 5.36
CA ARG A 79 -0.87 -20.01 5.38
C ARG A 79 -0.12 -18.81 5.96
N ILE A 80 0.57 -19.00 7.09
CA ILE A 80 1.40 -17.98 7.72
C ILE A 80 2.46 -17.48 6.75
N ALA A 81 3.19 -18.38 6.10
CA ALA A 81 4.21 -18.01 5.13
C ALA A 81 3.65 -17.20 3.95
N LEU A 82 2.46 -17.55 3.44
CA LEU A 82 1.80 -16.80 2.37
C LEU A 82 1.27 -15.44 2.83
N GLU A 83 0.78 -15.34 4.06
CA GLU A 83 0.38 -14.05 4.66
C GLU A 83 1.59 -13.10 4.74
N TYR A 84 2.75 -13.60 5.17
CA TYR A 84 3.99 -12.83 5.16
C TYR A 84 4.45 -12.48 3.75
N ALA A 85 4.41 -13.45 2.82
CA ALA A 85 4.78 -13.21 1.44
C ALA A 85 3.90 -12.13 0.77
N SER A 86 2.63 -12.05 1.13
CA SER A 86 1.70 -11.04 0.61
C SER A 86 2.04 -9.60 1.01
N LEU A 87 2.79 -9.41 2.10
CA LEU A 87 3.22 -8.08 2.54
C LEU A 87 4.31 -7.49 1.62
N VAL A 88 5.06 -8.33 0.93
CA VAL A 88 6.09 -7.86 -0.02
C VAL A 88 5.46 -7.07 -1.18
N PRO A 89 4.50 -7.59 -1.95
CA PRO A 89 3.86 -6.82 -3.01
C PRO A 89 3.09 -5.61 -2.47
N LEU A 90 2.53 -5.67 -1.28
CA LEU A 90 1.90 -4.53 -0.63
C LEU A 90 2.91 -3.40 -0.38
N LEU A 91 4.07 -3.70 0.20
CA LEU A 91 5.15 -2.75 0.43
C LEU A 91 5.68 -2.19 -0.90
N LEU A 92 5.90 -3.06 -1.89
CA LEU A 92 6.35 -2.65 -3.21
C LEU A 92 5.36 -1.71 -3.91
N THR A 93 4.06 -1.95 -3.77
CA THR A 93 3.02 -1.05 -4.34
C THR A 93 3.19 0.37 -3.82
N GLY A 94 3.30 0.56 -2.52
CA GLY A 94 3.47 1.90 -1.95
C GLY A 94 4.81 2.54 -2.30
N CYS A 95 5.91 1.79 -2.26
CA CYS A 95 7.22 2.30 -2.68
C CYS A 95 7.20 2.77 -4.14
N MET A 96 6.57 2.02 -5.03
CA MET A 96 6.49 2.36 -6.45
C MET A 96 5.56 3.54 -6.70
N LEU A 97 4.45 3.67 -5.96
CA LEU A 97 3.59 4.86 -6.00
C LEU A 97 4.38 6.11 -5.56
N LEU A 98 5.13 6.04 -4.46
CA LEU A 98 5.98 7.14 -3.99
C LEU A 98 7.01 7.55 -5.03
N MET A 99 7.66 6.57 -5.69
CA MET A 99 8.62 6.85 -6.76
C MET A 99 7.96 7.49 -7.98
N GLY A 100 6.71 7.12 -8.30
CA GLY A 100 5.94 7.73 -9.37
C GLY A 100 5.60 9.19 -9.09
N VAL A 101 5.16 9.49 -7.87
CA VAL A 101 4.90 10.86 -7.40
C VAL A 101 6.18 11.70 -7.43
N LYS A 102 7.30 11.13 -6.98
CA LYS A 102 8.62 11.76 -7.03
C LYS A 102 9.04 12.17 -8.44
N ASP A 103 8.90 11.27 -9.40
CA ASP A 103 9.21 11.57 -10.80
C ASP A 103 8.38 12.74 -11.33
N GLN A 104 7.13 12.86 -10.89
CA GLN A 104 6.27 13.97 -11.28
C GLN A 104 6.67 15.27 -10.59
N MET A 105 6.90 15.26 -9.28
CA MET A 105 7.30 16.45 -8.52
C MET A 105 8.62 17.05 -8.99
N ARG A 106 9.58 16.19 -9.36
CA ARG A 106 10.85 16.67 -9.98
C ARG A 106 10.64 17.44 -11.29
N ARG A 107 9.59 17.11 -12.04
CA ARG A 107 9.27 17.83 -13.30
C ARG A 107 8.64 19.21 -13.06
N ILE A 108 8.09 19.44 -11.85
CA ILE A 108 7.40 20.68 -11.47
C ILE A 108 8.32 21.57 -10.61
N GLU A 109 9.58 21.18 -10.39
CA GLU A 109 10.57 21.88 -9.53
C GLU A 109 10.08 22.11 -8.08
N HIS A 110 9.15 21.29 -7.59
CA HIS A 110 8.70 21.37 -6.22
C HIS A 110 9.61 20.53 -5.31
N SER A 111 10.04 21.15 -4.20
CA SER A 111 10.71 20.42 -3.10
C SER A 111 9.69 19.58 -2.37
N ALA A 112 9.67 18.28 -2.66
CA ALA A 112 8.91 17.32 -1.86
C ALA A 112 9.51 17.20 -0.45
N LEU A 113 8.68 16.88 0.53
CA LEU A 113 9.14 16.30 1.80
C LEU A 113 10.19 15.23 1.48
N PRO A 114 11.26 15.09 2.32
CA PRO A 114 12.26 14.07 2.05
C PRO A 114 11.56 12.72 1.93
N GLU A 115 11.43 12.25 0.72
CA GLU A 115 10.65 11.06 0.33
C GLU A 115 11.09 9.82 1.09
N TRP A 116 12.38 9.79 1.47
CA TRP A 116 12.95 8.72 2.27
C TRP A 116 12.34 8.66 3.68
N VAL A 117 11.92 9.78 4.28
CA VAL A 117 11.26 9.78 5.59
C VAL A 117 9.91 9.08 5.51
N LEU A 118 9.12 9.42 4.49
CA LEU A 118 7.83 8.78 4.21
C LEU A 118 7.98 7.28 3.95
N LEU A 119 8.98 6.92 3.13
CA LEU A 119 9.27 5.56 2.78
C LEU A 119 9.72 4.76 4.01
N VAL A 120 10.55 5.35 4.88
CA VAL A 120 11.01 4.71 6.12
C VAL A 120 9.84 4.51 7.09
N VAL A 121 9.02 5.55 7.34
CA VAL A 121 7.89 5.45 8.28
C VAL A 121 6.88 4.40 7.81
N TRP A 122 6.55 4.38 6.53
CA TRP A 122 5.60 3.46 5.95
C TRP A 122 6.12 2.01 5.96
N SER A 123 7.39 1.82 5.55
CA SER A 123 8.05 0.51 5.60
C SER A 123 8.21 0.00 7.02
N ALA A 124 8.55 0.87 7.98
CA ALA A 124 8.64 0.50 9.39
C ALA A 124 7.32 -0.04 9.93
N GLY A 125 6.18 0.57 9.56
CA GLY A 125 4.86 0.08 9.94
C GLY A 125 4.61 -1.35 9.46
N TYR A 126 4.91 -1.67 8.21
CA TYR A 126 4.76 -3.04 7.68
C TYR A 126 5.76 -4.02 8.28
N ILE A 127 7.01 -3.61 8.52
CA ILE A 127 8.02 -4.45 9.21
C ILE A 127 7.57 -4.77 10.63
N LEU A 128 7.03 -3.79 11.36
CA LEU A 128 6.48 -4.01 12.70
C LEU A 128 5.29 -4.98 12.68
N THR A 129 4.43 -4.91 11.67
CA THR A 129 3.34 -5.87 11.48
C THR A 129 3.89 -7.30 11.27
N LEU A 130 4.96 -7.44 10.48
CA LEU A 130 5.65 -8.72 10.29
C LEU A 130 6.23 -9.26 11.61
N LEU A 131 6.85 -8.42 12.40
CA LEU A 131 7.46 -8.80 13.67
C LEU A 131 6.42 -9.19 14.73
N ALA A 132 5.22 -8.61 14.67
CA ALA A 132 4.14 -8.90 15.61
C ALA A 132 3.44 -10.24 15.34
N ALA A 133 3.43 -10.72 14.11
CA ALA A 133 2.61 -11.87 13.70
C ALA A 133 3.01 -13.26 14.27
N PRO A 134 4.27 -13.60 14.61
CA PRO A 134 4.65 -14.93 15.08
C PRO A 134 4.16 -15.34 16.50
N GLY A 135 3.45 -14.48 17.22
CA GLY A 135 2.91 -14.82 18.54
C GLY A 135 3.95 -15.00 19.66
N TRP A 136 5.16 -14.49 19.48
CA TRP A 136 6.24 -14.53 20.49
C TRP A 136 6.23 -13.33 21.43
N LEU A 137 5.41 -12.34 21.13
CA LEU A 137 5.20 -11.17 21.98
C LEU A 137 4.11 -11.48 23.00
N ASN A 138 4.30 -11.05 24.25
CA ASN A 138 3.21 -11.07 25.23
C ASN A 138 2.10 -10.07 24.81
N ASP A 139 0.90 -10.24 25.32
CA ASP A 139 -0.29 -9.48 24.90
C ASP A 139 -0.10 -7.95 24.98
N PHE A 140 0.65 -7.48 25.98
CA PHE A 140 0.94 -6.06 26.16
C PHE A 140 1.88 -5.52 25.06
N LEU A 141 2.97 -6.22 24.80
CA LEU A 141 3.92 -5.83 23.73
C LEU A 141 3.28 -5.97 22.37
N PHE A 142 2.52 -7.03 22.12
CA PHE A 142 1.79 -7.25 20.89
C PHE A 142 0.84 -6.07 20.58
N SER A 143 -0.01 -5.68 21.55
CA SER A 143 -0.94 -4.55 21.38
C SER A 143 -0.22 -3.25 21.07
N ASN A 144 0.88 -2.94 21.75
CA ASN A 144 1.65 -1.71 21.51
C ASN A 144 2.35 -1.72 20.15
N VAL A 145 2.95 -2.83 19.74
CA VAL A 145 3.61 -2.98 18.43
C VAL A 145 2.60 -2.86 17.30
N VAL A 146 1.44 -3.50 17.40
CA VAL A 146 0.36 -3.40 16.40
C VAL A 146 -0.17 -1.97 16.32
N THR A 147 -0.37 -1.30 17.46
CA THR A 147 -0.82 0.10 17.48
C THR A 147 0.20 1.01 16.81
N LEU A 148 1.49 0.86 17.12
CA LEU A 148 2.55 1.63 16.49
C LEU A 148 2.64 1.34 14.98
N ALA A 149 2.56 0.09 14.58
CA ALA A 149 2.55 -0.33 13.17
C ALA A 149 1.40 0.34 12.40
N ASN A 150 0.18 0.26 12.92
CA ASN A 150 -1.00 0.87 12.31
C ASN A 150 -0.88 2.40 12.23
N THR A 151 -0.31 3.04 13.25
CA THR A 151 -0.06 4.48 13.25
C THR A 151 0.95 4.86 12.17
N CYS A 152 2.06 4.15 12.04
CA CYS A 152 3.06 4.39 10.99
C CYS A 152 2.47 4.20 9.59
N ILE A 153 1.70 3.13 9.37
CA ILE A 153 1.05 2.86 8.07
C ILE A 153 0.05 3.96 7.74
N SER A 154 -0.75 4.39 8.71
CA SER A 154 -1.75 5.46 8.52
C SER A 154 -1.08 6.80 8.18
N ILE A 155 -0.06 7.19 8.93
CA ILE A 155 0.71 8.43 8.68
C ILE A 155 1.34 8.37 7.28
N GLY A 156 2.01 7.27 6.94
CA GLY A 156 2.63 7.10 5.63
C GLY A 156 1.62 7.14 4.49
N THR A 157 0.45 6.52 4.67
CA THR A 157 -0.63 6.53 3.66
C THR A 157 -1.21 7.93 3.47
N VAL A 158 -1.51 8.65 4.57
CA VAL A 158 -2.02 10.02 4.50
C VAL A 158 -0.99 10.94 3.81
N ALA A 159 0.27 10.80 4.17
CA ALA A 159 1.32 11.59 3.58
C ALA A 159 1.50 11.30 2.07
N LEU A 160 1.41 10.02 1.65
CA LEU A 160 1.41 9.65 0.24
C LEU A 160 0.23 10.29 -0.51
N ILE A 161 -0.97 10.27 0.07
CA ILE A 161 -2.17 10.88 -0.51
C ILE A 161 -1.97 12.40 -0.67
N VAL A 162 -1.43 13.07 0.36
CA VAL A 162 -1.16 14.52 0.31
C VAL A 162 -0.18 14.84 -0.82
N GLU A 163 0.90 14.08 -0.95
CA GLU A 163 1.88 14.28 -2.03
C GLU A 163 1.27 14.01 -3.42
N MET A 164 0.39 13.01 -3.53
CA MET A 164 -0.33 12.74 -4.79
C MET A 164 -1.29 13.87 -5.18
N VAL A 165 -1.90 14.55 -4.21
CA VAL A 165 -2.79 15.71 -4.46
C VAL A 165 -1.98 16.94 -4.88
N ARG A 166 -0.72 17.04 -4.42
CA ARG A 166 0.20 18.15 -4.80
C ARG A 166 0.86 17.96 -6.16
N ALA A 167 0.98 16.72 -6.64
CA ALA A 167 1.61 16.36 -7.91
C ALA A 167 0.66 16.52 -9.10
#